data_897d065777912cf97c0f99cdc32d615b
#
_entry.id   897d065777912cf97c0f99cdc32d615b
#
_cell.length_a   1.000
_cell.length_b   1.000
_cell.length_c   1.000
_cell.angle_alpha   90.00
_cell.angle_beta   90.00
_cell.angle_gamma   90.00
#
_symmetry.space_group_name_H-M   'P 1'
#
loop_
_entity.id
_entity.type
_entity.pdbx_description
1 polymer ?
#
loop_
_entity_poly.entity_id
_entity_poly.type
_entity_poly.pdbx_seq_one_letter_code
_entity_poly.pdbx_strand_id
1 'polypeptide(L)'
;MTGKLDRETLSTLVLSRTGAPNPDLLAGPAFGEDAAAIRVGDETLIASTDPISLAAERIGQLAVAVASNDVAASGGRPEFLLSTVLLPDADPDRLDTITAQLDAESERLGLTVAGGHTEVVAGLDRPLCSLTCVGLADRYVSTGGARPGDRVLLTKGAGIEATGVLATDFRDRLDLSATDLDRAVTAFDDLSVMPEAAVLAPVATGMHDPTEGGVLGGLVEMALTADVTVAVDRDAVHVRPETRAACDAVDVDPLRVLGSGALLATVDADDAEGMLETLDDEGIDAVEIGRVERGEPAVAIDYERHTEPIRDGMYALWD
;
A
#
# COMPACT_ATOMS: atom_id res chain seq x y z
N MET A 1 -19.72 -6.34 -7.59
CA MET A 1 -18.98 -6.56 -6.34
C MET A 1 -17.67 -5.80 -6.51
N THR A 2 -17.48 -4.75 -5.77
CA THR A 2 -16.30 -3.89 -5.79
C THR A 2 -15.10 -4.59 -5.15
N GLY A 3 -13.87 -4.40 -5.66
CA GLY A 3 -12.62 -4.82 -5.05
C GLY A 3 -11.76 -5.78 -5.88
N LYS A 4 -10.66 -6.25 -5.28
CA LYS A 4 -9.71 -7.20 -5.88
C LYS A 4 -10.40 -8.49 -6.34
N LEU A 5 -9.92 -9.08 -7.43
CA LEU A 5 -10.35 -10.41 -7.88
C LEU A 5 -9.90 -11.48 -6.87
N ASP A 6 -10.64 -12.59 -6.83
CA ASP A 6 -10.20 -13.74 -6.04
C ASP A 6 -8.87 -14.32 -6.57
N ARG A 7 -8.10 -14.91 -5.66
CA ARG A 7 -6.74 -15.42 -5.93
C ARG A 7 -6.72 -16.45 -7.07
N GLU A 8 -7.70 -17.33 -7.16
CA GLU A 8 -7.75 -18.39 -8.18
C GLU A 8 -7.95 -17.78 -9.56
N THR A 9 -8.92 -16.88 -9.70
CA THR A 9 -9.18 -16.14 -10.95
C THR A 9 -7.98 -15.32 -11.37
N LEU A 10 -7.37 -14.56 -10.43
CA LEU A 10 -6.17 -13.75 -10.69
C LEU A 10 -5.02 -14.63 -11.18
N SER A 11 -4.69 -15.71 -10.46
CA SER A 11 -3.58 -16.59 -10.79
C SER A 11 -3.78 -17.30 -12.13
N THR A 12 -5.01 -17.75 -12.41
CA THR A 12 -5.30 -18.54 -13.61
C THR A 12 -5.43 -17.70 -14.87
N LEU A 13 -6.07 -16.52 -14.79
CA LEU A 13 -6.44 -15.74 -15.96
C LEU A 13 -5.54 -14.53 -16.21
N VAL A 14 -4.79 -14.06 -15.21
CA VAL A 14 -3.93 -12.86 -15.30
C VAL A 14 -2.47 -13.24 -15.13
N LEU A 15 -2.07 -13.71 -13.94
CA LEU A 15 -0.66 -13.94 -13.60
C LEU A 15 0.02 -15.03 -14.43
N SER A 16 -0.76 -15.96 -15.00
CA SER A 16 -0.26 -16.99 -15.91
C SER A 16 0.05 -16.50 -17.33
N ARG A 17 -0.29 -15.24 -17.67
CA ARG A 17 -0.18 -14.68 -19.02
C ARG A 17 0.89 -13.60 -19.10
N THR A 18 2.13 -14.02 -19.05
CA THR A 18 3.32 -13.13 -18.94
C THR A 18 3.98 -12.78 -20.27
N GLY A 19 3.41 -13.20 -21.42
CA GLY A 19 4.00 -12.95 -22.75
C GLY A 19 5.27 -13.77 -22.99
N ALA A 20 6.23 -13.19 -23.71
CA ALA A 20 7.50 -13.85 -24.02
C ALA A 20 8.42 -13.87 -22.78
N PRO A 21 9.08 -15.01 -22.49
CA PRO A 21 10.05 -15.07 -21.39
C PRO A 21 11.22 -14.11 -21.64
N ASN A 22 11.66 -13.44 -20.58
CA ASN A 22 12.83 -12.57 -20.62
C ASN A 22 13.74 -12.91 -19.42
N PRO A 23 15.02 -13.25 -19.62
CA PRO A 23 15.95 -13.60 -18.55
C PRO A 23 16.33 -12.40 -17.65
N ASP A 24 16.03 -11.18 -18.07
CA ASP A 24 16.27 -9.98 -17.28
C ASP A 24 15.10 -9.61 -16.37
N LEU A 25 13.96 -10.31 -16.47
CA LEU A 25 12.89 -10.23 -15.50
C LEU A 25 13.28 -11.03 -14.25
N LEU A 26 13.68 -10.34 -13.18
CA LEU A 26 14.12 -10.92 -11.90
C LEU A 26 12.95 -11.32 -11.03
N ALA A 27 11.93 -10.46 -10.95
CA ALA A 27 10.64 -10.72 -10.35
C ALA A 27 9.54 -10.22 -11.28
N GLY A 28 8.58 -11.08 -11.57
CA GLY A 28 7.44 -10.81 -12.44
C GLY A 28 6.12 -10.90 -11.68
N PRO A 29 4.98 -10.84 -12.41
CA PRO A 29 3.67 -10.83 -11.78
C PRO A 29 3.45 -12.11 -10.98
N ALA A 30 3.23 -11.95 -9.67
CA ALA A 30 2.91 -13.01 -8.74
C ALA A 30 1.89 -12.50 -7.72
N PHE A 31 1.18 -13.42 -7.06
CA PHE A 31 0.25 -13.03 -6.00
C PHE A 31 1.02 -12.40 -4.83
N GLY A 32 0.58 -11.22 -4.38
CA GLY A 32 1.17 -10.49 -3.27
C GLY A 32 2.46 -9.73 -3.57
N GLU A 33 2.98 -9.79 -4.80
CA GLU A 33 4.13 -8.96 -5.19
C GLU A 33 3.63 -7.62 -5.77
N ASP A 34 4.16 -6.51 -5.22
CA ASP A 34 3.68 -5.15 -5.52
C ASP A 34 4.31 -4.57 -6.79
N ALA A 35 5.55 -5.02 -7.14
CA ALA A 35 6.26 -4.48 -8.28
C ALA A 35 7.06 -5.56 -9.05
N ALA A 36 7.35 -5.25 -10.32
CA ALA A 36 8.30 -6.02 -11.12
C ALA A 36 9.74 -5.55 -10.85
N ALA A 37 10.68 -6.51 -10.81
CA ALA A 37 12.12 -6.23 -10.79
C ALA A 37 12.76 -6.67 -12.11
N ILE A 38 13.43 -5.75 -12.80
CA ILE A 38 13.99 -5.94 -14.14
C ILE A 38 15.46 -5.55 -14.14
N ARG A 39 16.33 -6.43 -14.65
CA ARG A 39 17.74 -6.09 -14.82
C ARG A 39 17.92 -5.16 -16.03
N VAL A 40 18.59 -4.04 -15.82
CA VAL A 40 18.96 -3.07 -16.87
C VAL A 40 20.46 -2.79 -16.77
N GLY A 41 21.26 -3.49 -17.54
CA GLY A 41 22.72 -3.45 -17.40
C GLY A 41 23.15 -4.03 -16.04
N ASP A 42 23.84 -3.23 -15.23
CA ASP A 42 24.29 -3.59 -13.88
C ASP A 42 23.29 -3.16 -12.78
N GLU A 43 22.19 -2.48 -13.17
CA GLU A 43 21.18 -1.94 -12.28
C GLU A 43 19.94 -2.84 -12.21
N THR A 44 19.15 -2.68 -11.14
CA THR A 44 17.82 -3.29 -11.03
C THR A 44 16.78 -2.18 -11.09
N LEU A 45 15.95 -2.20 -12.12
CA LEU A 45 14.78 -1.34 -12.24
C LEU A 45 13.60 -1.99 -11.50
N ILE A 46 12.97 -1.25 -10.61
CA ILE A 46 11.68 -1.61 -10.01
C ILE A 46 10.58 -0.81 -10.71
N ALA A 47 9.49 -1.46 -11.05
CA ALA A 47 8.37 -0.84 -11.74
C ALA A 47 7.04 -1.39 -11.23
N SER A 48 6.14 -0.49 -10.84
CA SER A 48 4.75 -0.79 -10.48
C SER A 48 3.77 0.03 -11.31
N THR A 49 2.53 -0.43 -11.40
CA THR A 49 1.43 0.33 -11.99
C THR A 49 0.14 0.01 -11.26
N ASP A 50 -0.45 1.03 -10.65
CA ASP A 50 -1.67 0.90 -9.87
C ASP A 50 -2.73 1.95 -10.21
N PRO A 51 -4.03 1.57 -10.21
CA PRO A 51 -5.13 2.50 -10.38
C PRO A 51 -5.71 2.94 -9.04
N ILE A 52 -6.07 4.21 -8.93
CA ILE A 52 -7.01 4.71 -7.92
C ILE A 52 -8.37 4.89 -8.58
N SER A 53 -9.35 4.12 -8.12
CA SER A 53 -10.69 4.05 -8.74
C SER A 53 -11.84 4.28 -7.76
N LEU A 54 -11.57 4.28 -6.45
CA LEU A 54 -12.59 4.39 -5.41
C LEU A 54 -12.63 5.78 -4.77
N ALA A 55 -11.49 6.33 -4.36
CA ALA A 55 -11.41 7.68 -3.81
C ALA A 55 -11.64 8.75 -4.89
N ALA A 56 -12.23 9.90 -4.50
CA ALA A 56 -12.54 10.99 -5.41
C ALA A 56 -11.85 12.31 -5.03
N GLU A 57 -11.94 12.73 -3.76
CA GLU A 57 -11.50 14.07 -3.33
C GLU A 57 -9.98 14.28 -3.40
N ARG A 58 -9.20 13.25 -3.12
CA ARG A 58 -7.72 13.29 -3.09
C ARG A 58 -7.09 12.29 -4.07
N ILE A 59 -7.77 12.00 -5.17
CA ILE A 59 -7.37 10.94 -6.11
C ILE A 59 -5.97 11.12 -6.69
N GLY A 60 -5.57 12.37 -7.00
CA GLY A 60 -4.23 12.65 -7.54
C GLY A 60 -3.13 12.43 -6.50
N GLN A 61 -3.35 12.87 -5.26
CA GLN A 61 -2.41 12.66 -4.15
C GLN A 61 -2.24 11.17 -3.85
N LEU A 62 -3.35 10.44 -3.71
CA LEU A 62 -3.34 8.98 -3.49
C LEU A 62 -2.62 8.24 -4.61
N ALA A 63 -2.88 8.59 -5.87
CA ALA A 63 -2.28 7.90 -7.00
C ALA A 63 -0.74 8.01 -7.00
N VAL A 64 -0.18 9.19 -6.66
CA VAL A 64 1.27 9.37 -6.54
C VAL A 64 1.82 8.55 -5.37
N ALA A 65 1.19 8.63 -4.19
CA ALA A 65 1.65 7.93 -2.99
C ALA A 65 1.64 6.42 -3.18
N VAL A 66 0.51 5.83 -3.62
CA VAL A 66 0.37 4.37 -3.79
C VAL A 66 1.38 3.84 -4.81
N ALA A 67 1.44 4.41 -6.02
CA ALA A 67 2.37 3.93 -7.05
C ALA A 67 3.86 4.06 -6.64
N SER A 68 4.22 5.08 -5.85
CA SER A 68 5.58 5.21 -5.33
C SER A 68 5.88 4.28 -4.15
N ASN A 69 4.88 3.99 -3.33
CA ASN A 69 5.01 3.07 -2.21
C ASN A 69 5.35 1.65 -2.67
N ASP A 70 4.69 1.14 -3.71
CA ASP A 70 4.98 -0.19 -4.30
C ASP A 70 6.47 -0.32 -4.68
N VAL A 71 6.99 0.71 -5.37
CA VAL A 71 8.40 0.74 -5.76
C VAL A 71 9.31 0.79 -4.54
N ALA A 72 8.96 1.60 -3.53
CA ALA A 72 9.71 1.72 -2.28
C ALA A 72 9.66 0.43 -1.46
N ALA A 73 8.47 -0.18 -1.26
CA ALA A 73 8.28 -1.43 -0.56
C ALA A 73 9.03 -2.60 -1.21
N SER A 74 9.26 -2.51 -2.52
CA SER A 74 10.09 -3.47 -3.28
C SER A 74 11.61 -3.18 -3.24
N GLY A 75 12.05 -2.21 -2.41
CA GLY A 75 13.46 -1.84 -2.21
C GLY A 75 13.98 -0.83 -3.23
N GLY A 76 13.11 -0.28 -4.09
CA GLY A 76 13.46 0.73 -5.07
C GLY A 76 13.49 2.15 -4.49
N ARG A 77 14.16 3.05 -5.18
CA ARG A 77 14.06 4.50 -4.98
C ARG A 77 13.18 5.06 -6.10
N PRO A 78 11.89 5.40 -5.83
CA PRO A 78 10.99 5.98 -6.83
C PRO A 78 11.59 7.26 -7.44
N GLU A 79 11.52 7.41 -8.77
CA GLU A 79 12.10 8.56 -9.46
C GLU A 79 11.16 9.16 -10.51
N PHE A 80 10.49 8.31 -11.30
CA PHE A 80 9.67 8.77 -12.43
C PHE A 80 8.27 8.19 -12.37
N LEU A 81 7.31 9.03 -12.78
CA LEU A 81 5.90 8.69 -12.90
C LEU A 81 5.41 8.86 -14.35
N LEU A 82 4.56 7.92 -14.78
CA LEU A 82 3.75 8.04 -15.99
C LEU A 82 2.28 7.98 -15.55
N SER A 83 1.47 8.96 -15.93
CA SER A 83 0.09 9.06 -15.46
C SER A 83 -0.93 8.76 -16.57
N THR A 84 -1.97 8.00 -16.24
CA THR A 84 -3.18 7.88 -17.05
C THR A 84 -4.35 8.41 -16.26
N VAL A 85 -4.98 9.49 -16.76
CA VAL A 85 -6.15 10.13 -16.12
C VAL A 85 -7.36 9.94 -17.04
N LEU A 86 -8.35 9.20 -16.55
CA LEU A 86 -9.61 8.97 -17.26
C LEU A 86 -10.73 9.73 -16.54
N LEU A 87 -11.43 10.59 -17.29
CA LEU A 87 -12.46 11.47 -16.76
C LEU A 87 -13.84 11.04 -17.24
N PRO A 88 -14.90 11.14 -16.42
CA PRO A 88 -16.28 10.88 -16.85
C PRO A 88 -16.80 11.93 -17.83
N ASP A 89 -16.27 13.15 -17.79
CA ASP A 89 -16.66 14.30 -18.60
C ASP A 89 -15.47 15.26 -18.82
N ALA A 90 -15.67 16.28 -19.67
CA ALA A 90 -14.63 17.27 -20.00
C ALA A 90 -14.66 18.49 -19.06
N ASP A 91 -14.87 18.30 -17.76
CA ASP A 91 -14.85 19.34 -16.76
C ASP A 91 -13.40 19.81 -16.50
N PRO A 92 -13.05 21.07 -16.88
CA PRO A 92 -11.68 21.56 -16.72
C PRO A 92 -11.31 21.79 -15.25
N ASP A 93 -12.26 22.12 -14.37
CA ASP A 93 -11.97 22.40 -12.96
C ASP A 93 -11.62 21.08 -12.23
N ARG A 94 -12.29 20.00 -12.60
CA ARG A 94 -11.95 18.62 -12.11
C ARG A 94 -10.57 18.21 -12.58
N LEU A 95 -10.27 18.39 -13.87
CA LEU A 95 -8.95 18.06 -14.41
C LEU A 95 -7.86 18.88 -13.74
N ASP A 96 -8.05 20.18 -13.56
CA ASP A 96 -7.10 21.08 -12.88
C ASP A 96 -6.85 20.61 -11.44
N THR A 97 -7.91 20.27 -10.71
CA THR A 97 -7.79 19.77 -9.33
C THR A 97 -6.96 18.49 -9.27
N ILE A 98 -7.22 17.51 -10.14
CA ILE A 98 -6.50 16.22 -10.16
C ILE A 98 -5.04 16.44 -10.52
N THR A 99 -4.77 17.21 -11.57
CA THR A 99 -3.39 17.45 -12.03
C THR A 99 -2.59 18.29 -11.03
N ALA A 100 -3.22 19.26 -10.35
CA ALA A 100 -2.59 20.01 -9.27
C ALA A 100 -2.23 19.12 -8.06
N GLN A 101 -3.08 18.15 -7.72
CA GLN A 101 -2.76 17.15 -6.67
C GLN A 101 -1.58 16.25 -7.10
N LEU A 102 -1.58 15.78 -8.35
CA LEU A 102 -0.48 14.98 -8.90
C LEU A 102 0.86 15.75 -8.85
N ASP A 103 0.83 17.02 -9.28
CA ASP A 103 2.02 17.89 -9.31
C ASP A 103 2.56 18.16 -7.91
N ALA A 104 1.69 18.63 -7.00
CA ALA A 104 2.06 18.97 -5.64
C ALA A 104 2.62 17.78 -4.85
N GLU A 105 2.02 16.59 -4.98
CA GLU A 105 2.48 15.40 -4.28
C GLU A 105 3.78 14.87 -4.91
N SER A 106 3.90 14.91 -6.24
CA SER A 106 5.14 14.55 -6.91
C SER A 106 6.30 15.47 -6.49
N GLU A 107 6.06 16.79 -6.42
CA GLU A 107 7.05 17.76 -5.94
C GLU A 107 7.45 17.48 -4.48
N ARG A 108 6.46 17.23 -3.60
CA ARG A 108 6.69 16.91 -2.18
C ARG A 108 7.56 15.67 -1.99
N LEU A 109 7.36 14.64 -2.81
CA LEU A 109 8.09 13.37 -2.74
C LEU A 109 9.38 13.36 -3.59
N GLY A 110 9.68 14.43 -4.33
CA GLY A 110 10.86 14.52 -5.18
C GLY A 110 10.78 13.66 -6.44
N LEU A 111 9.56 13.37 -6.94
CA LEU A 111 9.29 12.54 -8.11
C LEU A 111 9.08 13.41 -9.36
N THR A 112 9.44 12.88 -10.52
CA THR A 112 9.24 13.56 -11.80
C THR A 112 8.13 12.89 -12.61
N VAL A 113 7.09 13.67 -12.97
CA VAL A 113 6.09 13.21 -13.94
C VAL A 113 6.69 13.29 -15.35
N ALA A 114 7.03 12.12 -15.90
CA ALA A 114 7.76 11.99 -17.17
C ALA A 114 6.85 11.97 -18.40
N GLY A 115 5.54 11.76 -18.21
CA GLY A 115 4.56 11.72 -19.29
C GLY A 115 3.26 11.05 -18.87
N GLY A 116 2.41 10.75 -19.85
CA GLY A 116 1.15 10.09 -19.57
C GLY A 116 0.11 10.26 -20.66
N HIS A 117 -1.15 9.97 -20.30
CA HIS A 117 -2.32 10.10 -21.17
C HIS A 117 -3.51 10.63 -20.39
N THR A 118 -4.31 11.49 -21.01
CA THR A 118 -5.53 12.02 -20.41
C THR A 118 -6.65 11.98 -21.44
N GLU A 119 -7.79 11.40 -21.08
CA GLU A 119 -8.96 11.36 -21.96
C GLU A 119 -10.28 11.34 -21.21
N VAL A 120 -11.36 11.65 -21.93
CA VAL A 120 -12.74 11.51 -21.46
C VAL A 120 -13.29 10.17 -21.89
N VAL A 121 -13.74 9.37 -20.93
CA VAL A 121 -14.35 8.05 -21.16
C VAL A 121 -15.80 8.08 -20.71
N ALA A 122 -16.72 8.22 -21.68
CA ALA A 122 -18.16 8.23 -21.40
C ALA A 122 -18.58 6.88 -20.78
N GLY A 123 -19.26 6.94 -19.65
CA GLY A 123 -19.69 5.76 -18.89
C GLY A 123 -18.91 5.48 -17.63
N LEU A 124 -17.87 6.24 -17.33
CA LEU A 124 -17.32 6.30 -15.98
C LEU A 124 -18.24 7.14 -15.08
N ASP A 125 -18.47 6.67 -13.88
CA ASP A 125 -19.23 7.41 -12.85
C ASP A 125 -18.36 8.42 -12.09
N ARG A 126 -17.04 8.21 -12.10
CA ARG A 126 -16.02 9.00 -11.40
C ARG A 126 -14.69 8.98 -12.14
N PRO A 127 -13.75 9.89 -11.84
CA PRO A 127 -12.39 9.83 -12.38
C PRO A 127 -11.68 8.52 -11.99
N LEU A 128 -10.74 8.12 -12.83
CA LEU A 128 -9.79 7.05 -12.54
C LEU A 128 -8.39 7.58 -12.84
N CYS A 129 -7.46 7.41 -11.89
CA CYS A 129 -6.05 7.68 -12.09
C CYS A 129 -5.28 6.37 -12.02
N SER A 130 -4.48 6.06 -13.05
CA SER A 130 -3.53 4.94 -12.98
C SER A 130 -2.14 5.50 -13.23
N LEU A 131 -1.24 5.27 -12.27
CA LEU A 131 0.14 5.71 -12.37
C LEU A 131 1.06 4.50 -12.49
N THR A 132 2.06 4.66 -13.35
CA THR A 132 3.23 3.77 -13.37
C THR A 132 4.36 4.52 -12.70
N CYS A 133 4.94 3.94 -11.66
CA CYS A 133 6.14 4.42 -11.00
C CYS A 133 7.33 3.54 -11.35
N VAL A 134 8.49 4.15 -11.55
CA VAL A 134 9.74 3.43 -11.76
C VAL A 134 10.86 4.03 -10.92
N GLY A 135 11.77 3.18 -10.46
CA GLY A 135 12.95 3.57 -9.70
C GLY A 135 14.04 2.51 -9.76
N LEU A 136 15.21 2.82 -9.25
CA LEU A 136 16.33 1.88 -9.18
C LEU A 136 16.47 1.31 -7.77
N ALA A 137 16.91 0.06 -7.68
CA ALA A 137 17.17 -0.64 -6.43
C ALA A 137 18.58 -1.23 -6.40
N ASP A 138 19.23 -1.10 -5.25
CA ASP A 138 20.46 -1.84 -4.97
C ASP A 138 20.14 -3.32 -4.71
N ARG A 139 18.95 -3.59 -4.17
CA ARG A 139 18.44 -4.93 -3.89
C ARG A 139 16.91 -4.95 -4.01
N TYR A 140 16.38 -5.90 -4.76
CA TYR A 140 14.94 -6.17 -4.73
C TYR A 140 14.55 -6.85 -3.42
N VAL A 141 13.48 -6.35 -2.79
CA VAL A 141 12.87 -6.92 -1.58
C VAL A 141 11.48 -7.44 -1.95
N SER A 142 11.29 -8.75 -1.85
CA SER A 142 10.02 -9.42 -2.17
C SER A 142 9.08 -9.36 -0.97
N THR A 143 7.79 -9.24 -1.23
CA THR A 143 6.74 -9.46 -0.21
C THR A 143 6.84 -10.86 0.41
N GLY A 144 7.20 -11.86 -0.40
CA GLY A 144 7.39 -13.26 0.01
C GLY A 144 8.74 -13.58 0.65
N GLY A 145 9.53 -12.60 1.04
CA GLY A 145 10.87 -12.82 1.60
C GLY A 145 10.93 -13.24 3.07
N ALA A 146 9.81 -13.22 3.79
CA ALA A 146 9.70 -13.55 5.22
C ALA A 146 10.20 -14.97 5.56
N ARG A 147 10.91 -15.11 6.67
CA ARG A 147 11.52 -16.37 7.10
C ARG A 147 11.11 -16.72 8.53
N PRO A 148 10.92 -18.01 8.86
CA PRO A 148 10.67 -18.42 10.23
C PRO A 148 11.77 -17.96 11.19
N GLY A 149 11.37 -17.22 12.23
CA GLY A 149 12.25 -16.54 13.19
C GLY A 149 12.27 -15.03 13.07
N ASP A 150 11.92 -14.48 11.90
CA ASP A 150 11.85 -13.05 11.68
C ASP A 150 10.83 -12.36 12.60
N ARG A 151 11.08 -11.09 12.90
CA ARG A 151 10.13 -10.18 13.54
C ARG A 151 9.34 -9.43 12.49
N VAL A 152 8.09 -9.12 12.82
CA VAL A 152 7.20 -8.33 11.96
C VAL A 152 7.07 -6.93 12.52
N LEU A 153 7.50 -5.95 11.74
CA LEU A 153 7.42 -4.52 12.07
C LEU A 153 6.30 -3.88 11.30
N LEU A 154 5.61 -2.92 11.92
CA LEU A 154 4.61 -2.06 11.31
C LEU A 154 4.99 -0.61 11.57
N THR A 155 5.04 0.22 10.52
CA THR A 155 5.29 1.65 10.66
C THR A 155 3.98 2.44 10.71
N LYS A 156 3.97 3.58 11.42
CA LYS A 156 2.91 4.61 11.52
C LYS A 156 1.52 4.12 11.98
N GLY A 157 1.17 2.86 11.75
CA GLY A 157 -0.09 2.27 12.21
C GLY A 157 -1.09 1.91 11.12
N ALA A 158 -2.19 1.26 11.51
CA ALA A 158 -3.21 0.76 10.61
C ALA A 158 -4.19 1.85 10.13
N GLY A 159 -4.70 1.73 8.90
CA GLY A 159 -5.84 2.47 8.37
C GLY A 159 -5.59 3.96 8.09
N ILE A 160 -4.38 4.35 7.74
CA ILE A 160 -4.01 5.76 7.49
C ILE A 160 -4.80 6.30 6.29
N GLU A 161 -4.73 5.64 5.13
CA GLU A 161 -5.50 6.02 3.94
C GLU A 161 -7.00 6.06 4.23
N ALA A 162 -7.52 5.00 4.85
CA ALA A 162 -8.94 4.91 5.22
C ALA A 162 -9.40 6.09 6.06
N THR A 163 -8.57 6.56 6.99
CA THR A 163 -8.87 7.72 7.84
C THR A 163 -9.10 8.98 7.00
N GLY A 164 -8.20 9.25 6.06
CA GLY A 164 -8.29 10.39 5.15
C GLY A 164 -9.51 10.28 4.22
N VAL A 165 -9.71 9.12 3.58
CA VAL A 165 -10.84 8.86 2.67
C VAL A 165 -12.18 8.97 3.39
N LEU A 166 -12.31 8.40 4.59
CA LEU A 166 -13.53 8.54 5.40
C LEU A 166 -13.81 10.00 5.74
N ALA A 167 -12.81 10.77 6.12
CA ALA A 167 -12.96 12.18 6.51
C ALA A 167 -13.22 13.13 5.32
N THR A 168 -13.01 12.71 4.07
CA THR A 168 -13.27 13.47 2.86
C THR A 168 -14.48 12.93 2.10
N ASP A 169 -14.36 11.79 1.47
CA ASP A 169 -15.37 11.21 0.56
C ASP A 169 -16.66 10.78 1.31
N PHE A 170 -16.53 10.45 2.60
CA PHE A 170 -17.65 10.01 3.45
C PHE A 170 -17.92 10.92 4.65
N ARG A 171 -17.43 12.14 4.61
CA ARG A 171 -17.53 13.12 5.70
C ARG A 171 -18.93 13.22 6.30
N ASP A 172 -19.96 13.21 5.48
CA ASP A 172 -21.36 13.32 5.90
C ASP A 172 -21.90 12.07 6.63
N ARG A 173 -21.19 10.96 6.56
CA ARG A 173 -21.54 9.71 7.27
C ARG A 173 -20.88 9.62 8.65
N LEU A 174 -19.91 10.48 8.96
CA LEU A 174 -19.18 10.46 10.21
C LEU A 174 -19.85 11.40 11.22
N ASP A 175 -20.34 10.87 12.32
CA ASP A 175 -20.81 11.67 13.46
C ASP A 175 -19.63 12.08 14.35
N LEU A 176 -18.72 12.89 13.77
CA LEU A 176 -17.51 13.40 14.42
C LEU A 176 -17.53 14.93 14.47
N SER A 177 -16.82 15.51 15.44
CA SER A 177 -16.66 16.97 15.48
C SER A 177 -15.87 17.47 14.26
N ALA A 178 -16.09 18.75 13.88
CA ALA A 178 -15.32 19.36 12.79
C ALA A 178 -13.79 19.29 13.04
N THR A 179 -13.37 19.45 14.31
CA THR A 179 -11.95 19.37 14.69
C THR A 179 -11.40 17.96 14.50
N ASP A 180 -12.17 16.92 14.82
CA ASP A 180 -11.72 15.52 14.64
C ASP A 180 -11.67 15.14 13.17
N LEU A 181 -12.65 15.62 12.38
CA LEU A 181 -12.63 15.46 10.91
C LEU A 181 -11.42 16.17 10.27
N ASP A 182 -11.15 17.41 10.67
CA ASP A 182 -10.00 18.16 10.14
C ASP A 182 -8.66 17.49 10.51
N ARG A 183 -8.57 16.87 11.70
CA ARG A 183 -7.43 16.05 12.09
C ARG A 183 -7.35 14.77 11.26
N ALA A 184 -8.45 14.08 11.03
CA ALA A 184 -8.47 12.86 10.21
C ALA A 184 -8.02 13.13 8.75
N VAL A 185 -8.33 14.29 8.19
CA VAL A 185 -7.87 14.69 6.84
C VAL A 185 -6.34 14.79 6.78
N THR A 186 -5.65 15.15 7.88
CA THR A 186 -4.17 15.23 7.87
C THR A 186 -3.50 13.86 7.70
N ALA A 187 -4.24 12.75 7.80
CA ALA A 187 -3.71 11.43 7.50
C ALA A 187 -3.16 11.30 6.07
N PHE A 188 -3.66 12.11 5.13
CA PHE A 188 -3.10 12.16 3.76
C PHE A 188 -1.66 12.67 3.69
N ASP A 189 -1.15 13.37 4.70
CA ASP A 189 0.23 13.84 4.75
C ASP A 189 1.22 12.69 5.03
N ASP A 190 0.72 11.56 5.57
CA ASP A 190 1.50 10.40 6.01
C ASP A 190 1.42 9.19 5.05
N LEU A 191 0.89 9.36 3.84
CA LEU A 191 0.67 8.25 2.89
C LEU A 191 1.96 7.63 2.35
N SER A 192 3.03 8.40 2.21
CA SER A 192 4.29 7.88 1.65
C SER A 192 5.02 6.98 2.63
N VAL A 193 5.49 5.83 2.16
CA VAL A 193 6.37 4.90 2.90
C VAL A 193 7.82 4.93 2.40
N MET A 194 8.17 5.88 1.55
CA MET A 194 9.52 6.01 1.00
C MET A 194 10.61 6.17 2.08
N PRO A 195 10.43 6.98 3.15
CA PRO A 195 11.43 7.11 4.20
C PRO A 195 11.65 5.79 4.96
N GLU A 196 10.57 5.10 5.37
CA GLU A 196 10.63 3.82 6.08
C GLU A 196 11.30 2.73 5.24
N ALA A 197 10.90 2.65 3.98
CA ALA A 197 11.45 1.69 3.05
C ALA A 197 12.95 1.92 2.83
N ALA A 198 13.41 3.16 2.75
CA ALA A 198 14.82 3.48 2.60
C ALA A 198 15.65 3.00 3.82
N VAL A 199 15.08 3.07 5.03
CA VAL A 199 15.72 2.56 6.26
C VAL A 199 15.72 1.03 6.29
N LEU A 200 14.60 0.40 5.94
CA LEU A 200 14.39 -1.04 6.11
C LEU A 200 14.92 -1.88 4.95
N ALA A 201 14.88 -1.39 3.70
CA ALA A 201 15.29 -2.14 2.53
C ALA A 201 16.67 -2.78 2.58
N PRO A 202 17.71 -2.19 3.21
CA PRO A 202 19.01 -2.84 3.32
C PRO A 202 19.01 -4.16 4.10
N VAL A 203 18.12 -4.32 5.09
CA VAL A 203 18.11 -5.44 6.04
C VAL A 203 16.84 -6.29 5.99
N ALA A 204 15.70 -5.73 5.60
CA ALA A 204 14.43 -6.44 5.57
C ALA A 204 14.51 -7.73 4.75
N THR A 205 13.97 -8.81 5.27
CA THR A 205 13.81 -10.07 4.54
C THR A 205 12.63 -10.00 3.58
N GLY A 206 11.53 -9.32 3.97
CA GLY A 206 10.39 -8.99 3.14
C GLY A 206 9.79 -7.65 3.52
N MET A 207 9.19 -6.95 2.57
CA MET A 207 8.43 -5.70 2.79
C MET A 207 7.15 -5.73 1.96
N HIS A 208 6.14 -5.00 2.44
CA HIS A 208 4.86 -4.85 1.76
C HIS A 208 4.14 -3.58 2.25
N ASP A 209 3.59 -2.78 1.36
CA ASP A 209 2.71 -1.68 1.72
C ASP A 209 1.24 -2.14 1.64
N PRO A 210 0.58 -2.35 2.79
CA PRO A 210 -0.78 -2.84 2.80
C PRO A 210 -1.74 -1.81 2.20
N THR A 211 -2.52 -2.22 1.20
CA THR A 211 -3.56 -1.43 0.53
C THR A 211 -4.96 -1.93 0.91
N GLU A 212 -5.74 -2.44 -0.05
CA GLU A 212 -7.06 -3.01 0.24
C GLU A 212 -6.99 -4.23 1.14
N GLY A 213 -7.89 -4.28 2.13
CA GLY A 213 -7.87 -5.28 3.20
C GLY A 213 -6.96 -4.91 4.36
N GLY A 214 -6.25 -3.78 4.25
CA GLY A 214 -5.46 -3.15 5.30
C GLY A 214 -4.28 -3.99 5.79
N VAL A 215 -3.83 -3.68 6.99
CA VAL A 215 -2.71 -4.39 7.64
C VAL A 215 -2.95 -5.90 7.72
N LEU A 216 -4.18 -6.34 8.01
CA LEU A 216 -4.49 -7.77 8.04
C LEU A 216 -4.40 -8.40 6.64
N GLY A 217 -4.84 -7.70 5.60
CA GLY A 217 -4.71 -8.11 4.21
C GLY A 217 -3.25 -8.28 3.80
N GLY A 218 -2.43 -7.26 4.02
CA GLY A 218 -1.00 -7.30 3.73
C GLY A 218 -0.24 -8.42 4.46
N LEU A 219 -0.55 -8.63 5.74
CA LEU A 219 0.02 -9.76 6.50
C LEU A 219 -0.36 -11.11 5.91
N VAL A 220 -1.61 -11.28 5.42
CA VAL A 220 -2.05 -12.50 4.75
C VAL A 220 -1.32 -12.68 3.41
N GLU A 221 -1.17 -11.60 2.63
CA GLU A 221 -0.40 -11.63 1.37
C GLU A 221 1.05 -12.05 1.63
N MET A 222 1.73 -11.47 2.62
CA MET A 222 3.08 -11.87 3.04
C MET A 222 3.15 -13.34 3.46
N ALA A 223 2.22 -13.80 4.31
CA ALA A 223 2.20 -15.18 4.81
C ALA A 223 1.99 -16.20 3.68
N LEU A 224 1.06 -15.92 2.76
CA LEU A 224 0.75 -16.79 1.62
C LEU A 224 1.87 -16.82 0.57
N THR A 225 2.55 -15.69 0.36
CA THR A 225 3.64 -15.58 -0.62
C THR A 225 4.94 -16.22 -0.10
N ALA A 226 5.22 -16.06 1.20
CA ALA A 226 6.39 -16.63 1.85
C ALA A 226 6.22 -18.11 2.29
N ASP A 227 5.02 -18.70 2.18
CA ASP A 227 4.69 -20.06 2.65
C ASP A 227 4.97 -20.27 4.16
N VAL A 228 4.52 -19.31 4.99
CA VAL A 228 4.77 -19.28 6.45
C VAL A 228 3.52 -18.96 7.25
N THR A 229 3.57 -19.19 8.58
CA THR A 229 2.58 -18.61 9.51
C THR A 229 3.15 -17.32 10.10
N VAL A 230 2.36 -16.25 10.06
CA VAL A 230 2.64 -14.98 10.75
C VAL A 230 1.79 -14.91 12.02
N ALA A 231 2.42 -14.93 13.20
CA ALA A 231 1.76 -14.80 14.50
C ALA A 231 1.79 -13.35 14.92
N VAL A 232 0.60 -12.74 15.09
CA VAL A 232 0.40 -11.31 15.34
C VAL A 232 -0.22 -11.10 16.70
N ASP A 233 0.32 -10.13 17.44
CA ASP A 233 -0.28 -9.57 18.63
C ASP A 233 -1.14 -8.35 18.23
N ARG A 234 -2.47 -8.49 18.28
CA ARG A 234 -3.40 -7.42 17.90
C ARG A 234 -3.22 -6.17 18.75
N ASP A 235 -2.93 -6.33 20.04
CA ASP A 235 -2.77 -5.21 20.96
C ASP A 235 -1.51 -4.40 20.67
N ALA A 236 -0.52 -4.99 20.01
CA ALA A 236 0.69 -4.30 19.55
C ALA A 236 0.45 -3.48 18.26
N VAL A 237 -0.61 -3.76 17.49
CA VAL A 237 -0.90 -3.00 16.27
C VAL A 237 -1.37 -1.60 16.63
N HIS A 238 -0.55 -0.60 16.29
CA HIS A 238 -0.91 0.80 16.52
C HIS A 238 -2.10 1.22 15.64
N VAL A 239 -3.11 1.83 16.25
CA VAL A 239 -4.26 2.45 15.60
C VAL A 239 -4.45 3.85 16.17
N ARG A 240 -4.28 4.86 15.33
CA ARG A 240 -4.40 6.27 15.75
C ARG A 240 -5.82 6.57 16.28
N PRO A 241 -5.98 7.50 17.23
CA PRO A 241 -7.28 7.85 17.76
C PRO A 241 -8.29 8.29 16.70
N GLU A 242 -7.86 9.10 15.72
CA GLU A 242 -8.68 9.55 14.59
C GLU A 242 -9.09 8.39 13.66
N THR A 243 -8.19 7.44 13.41
CA THR A 243 -8.49 6.22 12.65
C THR A 243 -9.57 5.41 13.36
N ARG A 244 -9.40 5.19 14.66
CA ARG A 244 -10.38 4.45 15.47
C ARG A 244 -11.74 5.13 15.45
N ALA A 245 -11.77 6.45 15.68
CA ALA A 245 -13.02 7.22 15.67
C ALA A 245 -13.73 7.18 14.31
N ALA A 246 -12.99 7.30 13.20
CA ALA A 246 -13.54 7.24 11.84
C ALA A 246 -14.07 5.84 11.51
N CYS A 247 -13.35 4.78 11.85
CA CYS A 247 -13.74 3.40 11.63
C CYS A 247 -14.96 3.00 12.50
N ASP A 248 -14.98 3.39 13.77
CA ASP A 248 -16.09 3.13 14.68
C ASP A 248 -17.40 3.79 14.18
N ALA A 249 -17.30 5.00 13.59
CA ALA A 249 -18.46 5.73 13.06
C ALA A 249 -19.16 5.00 11.88
N VAL A 250 -18.45 4.13 11.16
CA VAL A 250 -18.99 3.35 10.03
C VAL A 250 -18.97 1.84 10.27
N ASP A 251 -18.68 1.39 11.49
CA ASP A 251 -18.68 0.00 11.94
C ASP A 251 -17.73 -0.91 11.12
N VAL A 252 -16.47 -0.45 10.93
CA VAL A 252 -15.42 -1.23 10.26
C VAL A 252 -14.21 -1.47 11.16
N ASP A 253 -13.52 -2.59 10.96
CA ASP A 253 -12.27 -2.91 11.68
C ASP A 253 -11.10 -2.13 11.07
N PRO A 254 -10.36 -1.29 11.84
CA PRO A 254 -9.22 -0.51 11.33
C PRO A 254 -8.08 -1.35 10.75
N LEU A 255 -7.99 -2.64 11.08
CA LEU A 255 -7.00 -3.55 10.50
C LEU A 255 -7.41 -4.08 9.12
N ARG A 256 -8.66 -3.83 8.68
CA ARG A 256 -9.27 -4.39 7.46
C ARG A 256 -9.76 -3.31 6.49
N VAL A 257 -9.23 -2.12 6.58
CA VAL A 257 -9.59 -0.96 5.74
C VAL A 257 -8.35 -0.45 5.02
N LEU A 258 -8.53 0.30 3.93
CA LEU A 258 -7.45 0.87 3.10
C LEU A 258 -6.24 1.32 3.95
N GLY A 259 -5.09 0.71 3.69
CA GLY A 259 -3.95 0.75 4.59
C GLY A 259 -2.74 1.55 4.11
N SER A 260 -2.77 2.11 2.90
CA SER A 260 -1.63 2.88 2.37
C SER A 260 -1.18 3.94 3.36
N GLY A 261 0.13 4.12 3.45
CA GLY A 261 0.79 4.95 4.46
C GLY A 261 1.46 4.14 5.56
N ALA A 262 1.12 2.88 5.75
CA ALA A 262 1.86 1.96 6.60
C ALA A 262 2.82 1.11 5.77
N LEU A 263 3.92 0.64 6.36
CA LEU A 263 4.80 -0.37 5.80
C LEU A 263 4.87 -1.56 6.76
N LEU A 264 4.67 -2.75 6.22
CA LEU A 264 4.97 -4.01 6.87
C LEU A 264 6.38 -4.46 6.45
N ALA A 265 7.21 -4.83 7.42
CA ALA A 265 8.52 -5.39 7.15
C ALA A 265 8.78 -6.61 8.03
N THR A 266 9.46 -7.60 7.46
CA THR A 266 10.05 -8.68 8.23
C THR A 266 11.56 -8.50 8.27
N VAL A 267 12.14 -8.66 9.46
CA VAL A 267 13.58 -8.53 9.69
C VAL A 267 14.09 -9.67 10.57
N ASP A 268 15.37 -10.00 10.48
CA ASP A 268 15.98 -10.95 11.41
C ASP A 268 15.74 -10.49 12.86
N ALA A 269 15.52 -11.44 13.78
CA ALA A 269 15.24 -11.12 15.17
C ALA A 269 16.36 -10.33 15.86
N ASP A 270 17.60 -10.51 15.42
CA ASP A 270 18.77 -9.81 15.97
C ASP A 270 18.85 -8.35 15.48
N ASP A 271 18.20 -8.00 14.35
CA ASP A 271 18.20 -6.67 13.77
C ASP A 271 16.98 -5.82 14.21
N ALA A 272 15.92 -6.44 14.72
CA ALA A 272 14.62 -5.79 14.95
C ALA A 272 14.70 -4.58 15.90
N GLU A 273 15.36 -4.72 17.06
CA GLU A 273 15.52 -3.62 18.03
C GLU A 273 16.30 -2.44 17.44
N GLY A 274 17.41 -2.72 16.75
CA GLY A 274 18.22 -1.68 16.11
C GLY A 274 17.48 -0.96 14.96
N MET A 275 16.59 -1.65 14.25
CA MET A 275 15.77 -1.03 13.20
C MET A 275 14.69 -0.14 13.80
N LEU A 276 14.04 -0.55 14.89
CA LEU A 276 13.07 0.30 15.59
C LEU A 276 13.73 1.57 16.13
N GLU A 277 14.95 1.47 16.71
CA GLU A 277 15.71 2.63 17.15
C GLU A 277 16.07 3.56 15.97
N THR A 278 16.49 2.98 14.83
CA THR A 278 16.83 3.77 13.64
C THR A 278 15.61 4.50 13.07
N LEU A 279 14.44 3.86 13.04
CA LEU A 279 13.20 4.49 12.61
C LEU A 279 12.78 5.62 13.54
N ASP A 280 12.89 5.43 14.87
CA ASP A 280 12.60 6.47 15.87
C ASP A 280 13.56 7.68 15.73
N ASP A 281 14.85 7.45 15.49
CA ASP A 281 15.84 8.52 15.23
C ASP A 281 15.50 9.34 13.96
N GLU A 282 14.87 8.71 12.96
CA GLU A 282 14.37 9.38 11.75
C GLU A 282 12.96 9.99 11.95
N GLY A 283 12.38 9.88 13.14
CA GLY A 283 11.06 10.40 13.49
C GLY A 283 9.91 9.58 12.91
N ILE A 284 10.12 8.31 12.64
CA ILE A 284 9.13 7.38 12.09
C ILE A 284 8.65 6.45 13.20
N ASP A 285 7.38 6.57 13.57
CA ASP A 285 6.75 5.67 14.52
C ASP A 285 6.73 4.24 13.96
N ALA A 286 7.28 3.28 14.69
CA ALA A 286 7.27 1.87 14.31
C ALA A 286 7.17 0.95 15.54
N VAL A 287 6.55 -0.20 15.35
CA VAL A 287 6.36 -1.20 16.41
C VAL A 287 6.57 -2.62 15.90
N GLU A 288 7.08 -3.51 16.75
CA GLU A 288 7.02 -4.95 16.50
C GLU A 288 5.59 -5.43 16.81
N ILE A 289 4.93 -6.04 15.82
CA ILE A 289 3.55 -6.52 15.93
C ILE A 289 3.45 -8.05 15.97
N GLY A 290 4.55 -8.75 15.78
CA GLY A 290 4.52 -10.21 15.73
C GLY A 290 5.79 -10.86 15.23
N ARG A 291 5.68 -12.14 14.89
CA ARG A 291 6.81 -12.95 14.42
C ARG A 291 6.39 -13.92 13.34
N VAL A 292 7.35 -14.37 12.55
CA VAL A 292 7.18 -15.40 11.54
C VAL A 292 7.49 -16.77 12.12
N GLU A 293 6.59 -17.73 11.92
CA GLU A 293 6.69 -19.09 12.42
C GLU A 293 6.66 -20.11 11.27
N ARG A 294 7.21 -21.29 11.51
CA ARG A 294 7.00 -22.43 10.62
C ARG A 294 5.58 -22.94 10.74
N GLY A 295 4.90 -23.14 9.64
CA GLY A 295 3.53 -23.67 9.64
C GLY A 295 2.87 -23.55 8.29
N GLU A 296 1.62 -23.98 8.19
CA GLU A 296 0.78 -23.74 7.02
C GLU A 296 0.58 -22.24 6.83
N PRO A 297 0.58 -21.72 5.59
CA PRO A 297 0.44 -20.29 5.30
C PRO A 297 -0.82 -19.70 5.94
N ALA A 298 -0.64 -18.76 6.84
CA ALA A 298 -1.75 -18.09 7.53
C ALA A 298 -1.26 -16.91 8.38
N VAL A 299 -2.16 -16.00 8.68
CA VAL A 299 -2.02 -15.08 9.81
C VAL A 299 -2.78 -15.63 11.01
N ALA A 300 -2.10 -15.78 12.14
CA ALA A 300 -2.69 -16.14 13.42
C ALA A 300 -2.80 -14.90 14.30
N ILE A 301 -4.02 -14.45 14.59
CA ILE A 301 -4.36 -13.26 15.40
C ILE A 301 -5.65 -13.53 16.17
N ASP A 302 -5.74 -13.15 17.44
CA ASP A 302 -6.96 -13.27 18.29
C ASP A 302 -7.60 -14.67 18.31
N TYR A 303 -6.79 -15.73 18.31
CA TYR A 303 -7.25 -17.13 18.20
C TYR A 303 -7.89 -17.50 16.85
N GLU A 304 -7.88 -16.59 15.88
CA GLU A 304 -8.32 -16.84 14.49
C GLU A 304 -7.12 -17.14 13.60
N ARG A 305 -7.37 -17.84 12.49
CA ARG A 305 -6.41 -18.08 11.42
C ARG A 305 -7.00 -17.62 10.10
N HIS A 306 -6.32 -16.67 9.48
CA HIS A 306 -6.68 -16.14 8.16
C HIS A 306 -5.77 -16.78 7.11
N THR A 307 -6.37 -17.55 6.20
CA THR A 307 -5.69 -18.33 5.16
C THR A 307 -6.08 -17.88 3.75
N GLU A 308 -6.99 -16.92 3.64
CA GLU A 308 -7.52 -16.38 2.40
C GLU A 308 -7.39 -14.86 2.38
N PRO A 309 -7.28 -14.24 1.19
CA PRO A 309 -7.24 -12.78 1.06
C PRO A 309 -8.38 -12.09 1.81
N ILE A 310 -8.06 -10.98 2.45
CA ILE A 310 -9.00 -10.20 3.24
C ILE A 310 -9.78 -9.23 2.33
N ARG A 311 -11.09 -9.27 2.41
CA ARG A 311 -11.92 -8.25 1.75
C ARG A 311 -11.89 -6.97 2.57
N ASP A 312 -11.68 -5.84 1.90
CA ASP A 312 -11.71 -4.52 2.53
C ASP A 312 -13.07 -4.19 3.13
N GLY A 313 -13.05 -3.70 4.37
CA GLY A 313 -14.26 -3.36 5.12
C GLY A 313 -15.00 -2.15 4.55
N MET A 314 -14.30 -1.27 3.83
CA MET A 314 -14.88 -0.05 3.27
C MET A 314 -15.65 -0.28 1.97
N TYR A 315 -15.47 -1.40 1.28
CA TYR A 315 -16.14 -1.61 -0.02
C TYR A 315 -17.65 -1.44 0.02
N ALA A 316 -18.28 -1.81 1.12
CA ALA A 316 -19.72 -1.62 1.31
C ALA A 316 -20.15 -0.13 1.36
N LEU A 317 -19.22 0.80 1.53
CA LEU A 317 -19.52 2.23 1.52
C LEU A 317 -19.70 2.79 0.11
N TRP A 318 -19.14 2.12 -0.91
CA TRP A 318 -19.28 2.47 -2.34
C TRP A 318 -20.37 1.66 -3.05
N ASP A 319 -20.82 0.51 -2.51
CA ASP A 319 -21.94 -0.29 -3.01
C ASP A 319 -23.28 0.38 -2.62
#